data_d62017c297c9cbf96dfbbb3d189d1fc0
#
_entry.id   d62017c297c9cbf96dfbbb3d189d1fc0
#
_cell.length_a   1.000
_cell.length_b   1.000
_cell.length_c   1.000
_cell.angle_alpha   90.00
_cell.angle_beta   90.00
_cell.angle_gamma   90.00
#
_symmetry.space_group_name_H-M   'P 1'
#
loop_
_entity.id
_entity.type
_entity.pdbx_description
1 polymer ?
#
loop_
_entity_poly.entity_id
_entity_poly.type
_entity_poly.pdbx_seq_one_letter_code
_entity_poly.pdbx_strand_id
1 'polypeptide(L)'
;MRALLLILSFLILRLVDTFTTWILTSSGQAIELNPTVNTDSLMSLFLSPASIMVGCIFLGCVFYAERNSQKFEKISKKGIFPSCPFYFPVYYLFLLIIVCISNLLGVLEIGTPIALIATPFEHITDSTDLQFTLGYTSVILVTLPVAIPLVRRLYSPTQIRLTRNSDSATR
;
A
#
# COMPACT_ATOMS: atom_id res chain seq x y z
N MET A 1 1.72 -16.32 11.34
CA MET A 1 1.27 -15.08 12.00
C MET A 1 1.53 -13.81 11.17
N ARG A 2 2.77 -13.53 10.68
CA ARG A 2 3.09 -12.33 9.87
C ARG A 2 2.27 -12.21 8.60
N ALA A 3 2.19 -13.26 7.78
CA ALA A 3 1.39 -13.27 6.55
C ALA A 3 -0.07 -12.92 6.83
N LEU A 4 -0.66 -13.51 7.87
CA LEU A 4 -2.03 -13.23 8.27
C LEU A 4 -2.23 -11.75 8.64
N LEU A 5 -1.31 -11.17 9.43
CA LEU A 5 -1.37 -9.75 9.79
C LEU A 5 -1.30 -8.84 8.55
N LEU A 6 -0.37 -9.12 7.61
CA LEU A 6 -0.26 -8.34 6.37
C LEU A 6 -1.53 -8.44 5.53
N ILE A 7 -2.11 -9.64 5.39
CA ILE A 7 -3.35 -9.87 4.63
C ILE A 7 -4.54 -9.16 5.28
N LEU A 8 -4.71 -9.29 6.60
CA LEU A 8 -5.79 -8.61 7.32
C LEU A 8 -5.66 -7.09 7.24
N SER A 9 -4.44 -6.56 7.42
CA SER A 9 -4.18 -5.13 7.27
C SER A 9 -4.51 -4.64 5.86
N PHE A 10 -4.12 -5.40 4.84
CA PHE A 10 -4.45 -5.08 3.45
C PHE A 10 -5.97 -5.04 3.23
N LEU A 11 -6.70 -6.06 3.67
CA LEU A 11 -8.15 -6.13 3.49
C LEU A 11 -8.87 -4.97 4.19
N ILE A 12 -8.50 -4.69 5.45
CA ILE A 12 -9.09 -3.58 6.20
C ILE A 12 -8.81 -2.23 5.51
N LEU A 13 -7.56 -1.96 5.15
CA LEU A 13 -7.20 -0.71 4.49
C LEU A 13 -7.88 -0.57 3.12
N ARG A 14 -7.99 -1.66 2.35
CA ARG A 14 -8.71 -1.63 1.06
C ARG A 14 -10.20 -1.36 1.23
N LEU A 15 -10.83 -1.92 2.26
CA LEU A 15 -12.23 -1.61 2.57
C LEU A 15 -12.40 -0.13 2.94
N VAL A 16 -11.53 0.40 3.80
CA VAL A 16 -11.56 1.82 4.19
C VAL A 16 -11.33 2.72 2.97
N ASP A 17 -10.30 2.46 2.17
CA ASP A 17 -10.00 3.20 0.95
C ASP A 17 -11.19 3.19 -0.03
N THR A 18 -11.72 2.01 -0.33
CA THR A 18 -12.85 1.86 -1.24
C THR A 18 -14.09 2.61 -0.73
N PHE A 19 -14.40 2.49 0.56
CA PHE A 19 -15.56 3.15 1.15
C PHE A 19 -15.42 4.68 1.15
N THR A 20 -14.27 5.20 1.54
CA THR A 20 -14.03 6.65 1.56
C THR A 20 -13.97 7.23 0.14
N THR A 21 -13.36 6.53 -0.82
CA THR A 21 -13.38 6.91 -2.24
C THR A 21 -14.80 6.97 -2.77
N TRP A 22 -15.63 5.97 -2.45
CA TRP A 22 -17.04 5.95 -2.88
C TRP A 22 -17.83 7.13 -2.32
N ILE A 23 -17.64 7.49 -1.04
CA ILE A 23 -18.27 8.66 -0.43
C ILE A 23 -17.87 9.93 -1.17
N LEU A 24 -16.57 10.14 -1.39
CA LEU A 24 -16.02 11.33 -2.02
C LEU A 24 -16.49 11.48 -3.48
N THR A 25 -16.51 10.40 -4.24
CA THR A 25 -16.94 10.42 -5.64
C THR A 25 -18.46 10.58 -5.75
N SER A 26 -19.25 9.92 -4.90
CA SER A 26 -20.70 10.04 -4.92
C SER A 26 -21.22 11.40 -4.44
N SER A 27 -20.46 12.09 -3.58
CA SER A 27 -20.77 13.46 -3.15
C SER A 27 -20.28 14.54 -4.12
N GLY A 28 -19.53 14.15 -5.18
CA GLY A 28 -18.94 15.10 -6.12
C GLY A 28 -17.71 15.86 -5.57
N GLN A 29 -17.21 15.49 -4.40
CA GLN A 29 -16.04 16.11 -3.77
C GLN A 29 -14.71 15.63 -4.36
N ALA A 30 -14.72 14.50 -5.06
CA ALA A 30 -13.54 13.98 -5.75
C ALA A 30 -13.92 13.33 -7.09
N ILE A 31 -12.94 13.24 -7.97
CA ILE A 31 -13.02 12.54 -9.25
C ILE A 31 -12.09 11.35 -9.19
N GLU A 32 -12.60 10.16 -9.57
CA GLU A 32 -11.74 8.98 -9.74
C GLU A 32 -10.87 9.17 -11.00
N LEU A 33 -9.56 9.21 -10.81
CA LEU A 33 -8.61 9.43 -11.91
C LEU A 33 -8.32 8.17 -12.72
N ASN A 34 -8.65 7.00 -12.19
CA ASN A 34 -8.44 5.75 -12.91
C ASN A 34 -9.65 5.46 -13.83
N PRO A 35 -9.51 5.60 -15.17
CA PRO A 35 -10.63 5.44 -16.10
C PRO A 35 -11.18 4.00 -16.16
N THR A 36 -10.46 3.02 -15.58
CA THR A 36 -10.92 1.61 -15.55
C THR A 36 -11.78 1.31 -14.34
N VAL A 37 -11.95 2.27 -13.43
CA VAL A 37 -12.72 2.11 -12.20
C VAL A 37 -14.11 2.70 -12.40
N ASN A 38 -15.13 1.86 -12.22
CA ASN A 38 -16.51 2.31 -12.20
C ASN A 38 -16.90 2.72 -10.77
N THR A 39 -17.33 3.96 -10.61
CA THR A 39 -17.71 4.55 -9.32
C THR A 39 -19.21 4.41 -8.99
N ASP A 40 -20.01 3.77 -9.86
CA ASP A 40 -21.47 3.66 -9.68
C ASP A 40 -21.86 2.87 -8.44
N SER A 41 -20.99 1.98 -7.97
CA SER A 41 -21.24 1.20 -6.75
C SER A 41 -19.96 0.91 -5.97
N LEU A 42 -20.13 0.72 -4.65
CA LEU A 42 -19.03 0.29 -3.77
C LEU A 42 -18.40 -1.03 -4.25
N MET A 43 -19.23 -1.95 -4.73
CA MET A 43 -18.75 -3.25 -5.20
C MET A 43 -17.93 -3.14 -6.49
N SER A 44 -18.29 -2.27 -7.43
CA SER A 44 -17.54 -2.06 -8.67
C SER A 44 -16.18 -1.42 -8.41
N LEU A 45 -16.09 -0.51 -7.43
CA LEU A 45 -14.82 0.04 -6.95
C LEU A 45 -13.93 -1.06 -6.36
N PHE A 46 -14.49 -1.87 -5.45
CA PHE A 46 -13.73 -2.92 -4.75
C PHE A 46 -13.26 -4.02 -5.71
N LEU A 47 -14.09 -4.42 -6.65
CA LEU A 47 -13.82 -5.49 -7.62
C LEU A 47 -13.29 -4.95 -8.97
N SER A 48 -12.80 -3.71 -9.02
CA SER A 48 -12.20 -3.21 -10.25
C SER A 48 -11.02 -4.08 -10.70
N PRO A 49 -10.78 -4.24 -12.02
CA PRO A 49 -9.66 -5.04 -12.54
C PRO A 49 -8.32 -4.66 -11.93
N ALA A 50 -8.08 -3.36 -11.74
CA ALA A 50 -6.88 -2.84 -11.10
C ALA A 50 -6.77 -3.32 -9.63
N SER A 51 -7.87 -3.26 -8.87
CA SER A 51 -7.91 -3.72 -7.48
C SER A 51 -7.64 -5.21 -7.35
N ILE A 52 -8.25 -6.02 -8.22
CA ILE A 52 -8.04 -7.47 -8.25
C ILE A 52 -6.57 -7.79 -8.60
N MET A 53 -6.03 -7.15 -9.63
CA MET A 53 -4.64 -7.36 -10.05
C MET A 53 -3.65 -7.04 -8.93
N VAL A 54 -3.81 -5.88 -8.29
CA VAL A 54 -2.95 -5.48 -7.17
C VAL A 54 -3.12 -6.42 -5.98
N GLY A 55 -4.34 -6.86 -5.68
CA GLY A 55 -4.61 -7.86 -4.64
C GLY A 55 -3.90 -9.19 -4.91
N CYS A 56 -3.95 -9.70 -6.14
CA CYS A 56 -3.25 -10.91 -6.54
C CYS A 56 -1.72 -10.78 -6.40
N ILE A 57 -1.15 -9.65 -6.86
CA ILE A 57 0.28 -9.36 -6.71
C ILE A 57 0.66 -9.29 -5.23
N PHE A 58 -0.14 -8.58 -4.41
CA PHE A 58 0.09 -8.45 -2.97
C PHE A 58 0.13 -9.82 -2.29
N LEU A 59 -0.90 -10.65 -2.52
CA LEU A 59 -0.98 -12.00 -1.95
C LEU A 59 0.18 -12.88 -2.42
N GLY A 60 0.50 -12.86 -3.71
CA GLY A 60 1.64 -13.59 -4.27
C GLY A 60 2.96 -13.20 -3.61
N CYS A 61 3.19 -11.90 -3.40
CA CYS A 61 4.37 -11.39 -2.70
C CYS A 61 4.41 -11.81 -1.22
N VAL A 62 3.27 -11.74 -0.51
CA VAL A 62 3.19 -12.18 0.89
C VAL A 62 3.52 -13.66 1.03
N PHE A 63 2.92 -14.52 0.20
CA PHE A 63 3.20 -15.97 0.23
C PHE A 63 4.64 -16.28 -0.15
N TYR A 64 5.18 -15.62 -1.17
CA TYR A 64 6.59 -15.78 -1.55
C TYR A 64 7.52 -15.37 -0.40
N ALA A 65 7.29 -14.21 0.20
CA ALA A 65 8.11 -13.69 1.29
C ALA A 65 8.06 -14.59 2.53
N GLU A 66 6.88 -15.11 2.90
CA GLU A 66 6.75 -16.05 4.02
C GLU A 66 7.50 -17.34 3.76
N ARG A 67 7.33 -17.95 2.57
CA ARG A 67 8.02 -19.19 2.18
C ARG A 67 9.55 -19.03 2.14
N ASN A 68 10.06 -17.87 1.77
CA ASN A 68 11.48 -17.60 1.62
C ASN A 68 12.05 -16.74 2.74
N SER A 69 11.33 -16.55 3.85
CA SER A 69 11.72 -15.65 4.94
C SER A 69 13.11 -15.96 5.51
N GLN A 70 13.48 -17.26 5.63
CA GLN A 70 14.80 -17.68 6.09
C GLN A 70 15.94 -17.35 5.11
N LYS A 71 15.61 -17.12 3.84
CA LYS A 71 16.58 -16.79 2.78
C LYS A 71 16.66 -15.28 2.53
N PHE A 72 15.94 -14.47 3.28
CA PHE A 72 15.83 -13.02 3.04
C PHE A 72 17.19 -12.35 2.93
N GLU A 73 18.11 -12.59 3.88
CA GLU A 73 19.45 -11.98 3.84
C GLU A 73 20.24 -12.36 2.59
N LYS A 74 20.14 -13.63 2.17
CA LYS A 74 20.80 -14.10 0.95
C LYS A 74 20.20 -13.47 -0.31
N ILE A 75 18.86 -13.31 -0.32
CA ILE A 75 18.14 -12.73 -1.45
C ILE A 75 18.40 -11.22 -1.51
N SER A 76 18.38 -10.53 -0.36
CA SER A 76 18.58 -9.08 -0.30
C SER A 76 19.97 -8.65 -0.75
N LYS A 77 20.98 -9.49 -0.57
CA LYS A 77 22.36 -9.26 -1.09
C LYS A 77 22.45 -9.37 -2.62
N LYS A 78 21.46 -9.99 -3.28
CA LYS A 78 21.44 -10.12 -4.75
C LYS A 78 20.89 -8.89 -5.47
N GLY A 79 20.36 -7.91 -4.72
CA GLY A 79 19.86 -6.65 -5.25
C GLY A 79 18.37 -6.41 -5.00
N ILE A 80 17.87 -5.30 -5.53
CA ILE A 80 16.50 -4.81 -5.28
C ILE A 80 15.45 -5.73 -5.92
N PHE A 81 15.64 -6.11 -7.17
CA PHE A 81 14.64 -6.91 -7.92
C PHE A 81 14.31 -8.25 -7.26
N PRO A 82 15.28 -9.11 -6.89
CA PRO A 82 14.98 -10.36 -6.19
C PRO A 82 14.33 -10.15 -4.82
N SER A 83 14.55 -8.97 -4.22
CA SER A 83 14.01 -8.62 -2.90
C SER A 83 12.61 -7.98 -2.96
N CYS A 84 12.17 -7.56 -4.13
CA CYS A 84 10.90 -6.85 -4.31
C CYS A 84 9.70 -7.53 -3.63
N PRO A 85 9.52 -8.86 -3.71
CA PRO A 85 8.41 -9.52 -3.03
C PRO A 85 8.39 -9.37 -1.51
N PHE A 86 9.53 -9.06 -0.87
CA PHE A 86 9.58 -8.79 0.56
C PHE A 86 9.21 -7.34 0.88
N TYR A 87 9.60 -6.41 0.02
CA TYR A 87 9.38 -4.98 0.23
C TYR A 87 7.99 -4.53 -0.21
N PHE A 88 7.49 -5.07 -1.32
CA PHE A 88 6.23 -4.65 -1.91
C PHE A 88 5.03 -4.68 -0.94
N PRO A 89 4.75 -5.77 -0.18
CA PRO A 89 3.59 -5.78 0.71
C PRO A 89 3.64 -4.71 1.79
N VAL A 90 4.80 -4.53 2.43
CA VAL A 90 4.96 -3.54 3.50
C VAL A 90 4.85 -2.14 2.93
N TYR A 91 5.52 -1.88 1.81
CA TYR A 91 5.50 -0.61 1.13
C TYR A 91 4.09 -0.23 0.65
N TYR A 92 3.38 -1.18 0.04
CA TYR A 92 2.02 -0.96 -0.42
C TYR A 92 1.03 -0.68 0.73
N LEU A 93 1.19 -1.33 1.89
CA LEU A 93 0.41 -0.99 3.07
C LEU A 93 0.66 0.44 3.55
N PHE A 94 1.90 0.93 3.50
CA PHE A 94 2.20 2.33 3.79
C PHE A 94 1.47 3.29 2.86
N LEU A 95 1.50 3.01 1.56
CA LEU A 95 0.76 3.82 0.59
C LEU A 95 -0.74 3.82 0.88
N LEU A 96 -1.32 2.65 1.15
CA LEU A 96 -2.74 2.54 1.51
C LEU A 96 -3.08 3.34 2.77
N ILE A 97 -2.23 3.32 3.80
CA ILE A 97 -2.45 4.13 5.01
C ILE A 97 -2.50 5.62 4.64
N ILE A 98 -1.57 6.10 3.83
CA ILE A 98 -1.53 7.51 3.40
C ILE A 98 -2.79 7.86 2.60
N VAL A 99 -3.20 6.99 1.67
CA VAL A 99 -4.42 7.18 0.88
C VAL A 99 -5.66 7.18 1.78
N CYS A 100 -5.78 6.22 2.69
CA CYS A 100 -6.91 6.16 3.63
C CYS A 100 -7.00 7.41 4.51
N ILE A 101 -5.87 7.89 5.03
CA ILE A 101 -5.83 9.15 5.81
C ILE A 101 -6.23 10.33 4.94
N SER A 102 -5.71 10.42 3.72
CA SER A 102 -6.05 11.48 2.78
C SER A 102 -7.54 11.51 2.45
N ASN A 103 -8.10 10.34 2.11
CA ASN A 103 -9.52 10.23 1.79
C ASN A 103 -10.40 10.55 3.01
N LEU A 104 -10.01 10.09 4.20
CA LEU A 104 -10.74 10.38 5.43
C LEU A 104 -10.76 11.88 5.74
N LEU A 105 -9.63 12.57 5.58
CA LEU A 105 -9.55 14.02 5.75
C LEU A 105 -10.37 14.76 4.69
N GLY A 106 -10.44 14.23 3.46
CA GLY A 106 -11.33 14.72 2.41
C GLY A 106 -12.79 14.62 2.81
N VAL A 107 -13.22 13.46 3.32
CA VAL A 107 -14.61 13.25 3.82
C VAL A 107 -14.94 14.21 4.97
N LEU A 108 -13.97 14.57 5.81
CA LEU A 108 -14.13 15.52 6.91
C LEU A 108 -13.99 16.98 6.48
N GLU A 109 -13.77 17.26 5.19
CA GLU A 109 -13.58 18.61 4.63
C GLU A 109 -12.39 19.38 5.22
N ILE A 110 -11.40 18.68 5.79
CA ILE A 110 -10.20 19.28 6.42
C ILE A 110 -9.09 19.53 5.39
N GLY A 111 -9.32 19.17 4.12
CA GLY A 111 -8.31 19.15 3.08
C GLY A 111 -7.60 17.79 2.99
N THR A 112 -6.91 17.52 1.90
CA THR A 112 -6.25 16.21 1.70
C THR A 112 -4.74 16.37 1.62
N PRO A 113 -3.95 15.56 2.37
CA PRO A 113 -2.49 15.57 2.25
C PRO A 113 -2.00 15.33 0.83
N ILE A 114 -2.74 14.54 0.04
CA ILE A 114 -2.40 14.26 -1.37
C ILE A 114 -2.57 15.52 -2.22
N ALA A 115 -3.61 16.32 -2.00
CA ALA A 115 -3.74 17.61 -2.67
C ALA A 115 -2.57 18.53 -2.33
N LEU A 116 -2.17 18.61 -1.05
CA LEU A 116 -1.02 19.40 -0.61
C LEU A 116 0.30 18.93 -1.24
N ILE A 117 0.42 17.63 -1.55
CA ILE A 117 1.61 17.07 -2.22
C ILE A 117 1.60 17.39 -3.71
N ALA A 118 0.44 17.54 -4.35
CA ALA A 118 0.31 17.94 -5.74
C ALA A 118 0.59 19.44 -5.96
N THR A 119 0.22 20.30 -5.00
CA THR A 119 0.36 21.77 -5.08
C THR A 119 1.75 22.25 -5.52
N PRO A 120 2.90 21.73 -5.05
CA PRO A 120 4.22 22.15 -5.52
C PRO A 120 4.42 21.96 -7.03
N PHE A 121 3.66 21.08 -7.67
CA PHE A 121 3.78 20.75 -9.09
C PHE A 121 2.87 21.58 -10.00
N GLU A 122 1.98 22.39 -9.45
CA GLU A 122 1.14 23.33 -10.18
C GLU A 122 1.99 24.36 -10.96
N HIS A 123 3.16 24.68 -10.43
CA HIS A 123 4.11 25.59 -11.12
C HIS A 123 4.93 24.90 -12.23
N ILE A 124 4.89 23.56 -12.30
CA ILE A 124 5.68 22.78 -13.26
C ILE A 124 4.85 22.39 -14.47
N THR A 125 3.55 22.16 -14.28
CA THR A 125 2.65 21.71 -15.34
C THR A 125 1.21 22.12 -15.05
N ASP A 126 0.46 22.45 -16.10
CA ASP A 126 -0.97 22.71 -16.05
C ASP A 126 -1.81 21.42 -16.08
N SER A 127 -1.18 20.27 -16.35
CA SER A 127 -1.86 18.97 -16.38
C SER A 127 -2.07 18.43 -14.99
N THR A 128 -3.33 18.36 -14.54
CA THR A 128 -3.73 17.80 -13.26
C THR A 128 -3.23 16.36 -13.05
N ASP A 129 -3.33 15.52 -14.10
CA ASP A 129 -2.87 14.13 -14.06
C ASP A 129 -1.37 14.04 -13.81
N LEU A 130 -0.59 14.94 -14.41
CA LEU A 130 0.86 14.97 -14.22
C LEU A 130 1.21 15.50 -12.84
N GLN A 131 0.50 16.50 -12.31
CA GLN A 131 0.67 17.01 -10.93
C GLN A 131 0.46 15.88 -9.92
N PHE A 132 -0.63 15.13 -10.04
CA PHE A 132 -0.91 13.98 -9.17
C PHE A 132 0.14 12.88 -9.34
N THR A 133 0.56 12.56 -10.55
CA THR A 133 1.60 11.54 -10.80
C THR A 133 2.93 11.93 -10.13
N LEU A 134 3.34 13.18 -10.26
CA LEU A 134 4.55 13.71 -9.60
C LEU A 134 4.40 13.70 -8.08
N GLY A 135 3.22 14.10 -7.56
CA GLY A 135 2.89 14.04 -6.14
C GLY A 135 2.99 12.62 -5.58
N TYR A 136 2.33 11.65 -6.20
CA TYR A 136 2.43 10.24 -5.80
C TYR A 136 3.84 9.70 -5.88
N THR A 137 4.60 10.03 -6.94
CA THR A 137 5.99 9.61 -7.08
C THR A 137 6.85 10.16 -5.95
N SER A 138 6.62 11.41 -5.54
CA SER A 138 7.30 12.04 -4.41
C SER A 138 7.00 11.32 -3.10
N VAL A 139 5.73 10.98 -2.84
CA VAL A 139 5.34 10.17 -1.67
C VAL A 139 6.05 8.82 -1.68
N ILE A 140 6.11 8.18 -2.84
CA ILE A 140 6.83 6.92 -3.03
C ILE A 140 8.29 7.07 -2.61
N LEU A 141 8.98 8.09 -3.10
CA LEU A 141 10.40 8.31 -2.80
C LEU A 141 10.65 8.62 -1.33
N VAL A 142 9.78 9.40 -0.69
CA VAL A 142 9.91 9.75 0.73
C VAL A 142 9.59 8.58 1.67
N THR A 143 8.67 7.71 1.30
CA THR A 143 8.28 6.57 2.15
C THR A 143 9.21 5.36 2.01
N LEU A 144 9.94 5.24 0.92
CA LEU A 144 10.87 4.14 0.68
C LEU A 144 11.94 3.99 1.78
N PRO A 145 12.62 5.07 2.25
CA PRO A 145 13.58 4.99 3.35
C PRO A 145 13.00 4.47 4.66
N VAL A 146 11.71 4.69 4.90
CA VAL A 146 11.02 4.21 6.10
C VAL A 146 10.64 2.72 5.96
N ALA A 147 10.22 2.30 4.78
CA ALA A 147 9.83 0.92 4.52
C ALA A 147 11.03 -0.05 4.60
N ILE A 148 12.21 0.36 4.13
CA ILE A 148 13.41 -0.50 4.11
C ILE A 148 13.80 -1.03 5.50
N PRO A 149 14.01 -0.20 6.53
CA PRO A 149 14.37 -0.71 7.86
C PRO A 149 13.26 -1.56 8.49
N LEU A 150 11.99 -1.22 8.22
CA LEU A 150 10.88 -1.99 8.73
C LEU A 150 10.85 -3.41 8.15
N VAL A 151 11.03 -3.55 6.83
CA VAL A 151 11.12 -4.87 6.17
C VAL A 151 12.30 -5.67 6.71
N ARG A 152 13.47 -5.04 6.84
CA ARG A 152 14.65 -5.69 7.42
C ARG A 152 14.36 -6.20 8.83
N ARG A 153 13.68 -5.41 9.66
CA ARG A 153 13.29 -5.83 11.02
C ARG A 153 12.28 -6.97 10.99
N LEU A 154 11.28 -6.92 10.10
CA LEU A 154 10.23 -7.92 9.97
C LEU A 154 10.78 -9.31 9.57
N TYR A 155 11.78 -9.33 8.72
CA TYR A 155 12.40 -10.56 8.19
C TYR A 155 13.79 -10.84 8.78
N SER A 156 14.18 -10.19 9.90
CA SER A 156 15.44 -10.48 10.56
C SER A 156 15.46 -11.89 11.15
N PRO A 157 16.64 -12.57 11.19
CA PRO A 157 16.78 -13.91 11.72
C PRO A 157 16.36 -14.02 13.20
N THR A 158 16.56 -12.96 13.97
CA THR A 158 16.19 -12.90 15.40
C THR A 158 14.68 -13.01 15.59
N GLN A 159 13.89 -12.29 14.81
CA GLN A 159 12.43 -12.33 14.85
C GLN A 159 11.89 -13.68 14.37
N ILE A 160 12.52 -14.29 13.36
CA ILE A 160 12.13 -15.61 12.84
C ILE A 160 12.33 -16.70 13.92
N ARG A 161 13.39 -16.62 14.73
CA ARG A 161 13.64 -17.56 15.82
C ARG A 161 12.63 -17.41 16.96
N LEU A 162 12.26 -16.19 17.34
CA LEU A 162 11.28 -15.93 18.40
C LEU A 162 9.89 -16.48 18.05
N THR A 163 9.41 -16.26 16.82
CA THR A 163 8.12 -16.80 16.37
C THR A 163 8.11 -18.32 16.33
N ARG A 164 9.21 -18.96 15.93
CA ARG A 164 9.31 -20.44 15.90
C ARG A 164 9.28 -21.06 17.29
N ASN A 165 9.93 -20.42 18.25
CA ASN A 165 9.94 -20.92 19.65
C ASN A 165 8.57 -20.75 20.33
N SER A 166 7.81 -19.71 20.02
CA SER A 166 6.44 -19.54 20.53
C SER A 166 5.49 -20.61 19.99
N ASP A 167 5.61 -20.99 18.72
CA ASP A 167 4.76 -22.00 18.09
C ASP A 167 5.10 -23.43 18.59
N SER A 168 6.32 -23.66 19.05
CA SER A 168 6.71 -24.94 19.64
C SER A 168 6.33 -25.09 21.13
N ALA A 169 6.11 -23.98 21.82
CA ALA A 169 5.70 -23.97 23.24
C ALA A 169 4.16 -24.13 23.41
N THR A 170 3.39 -23.99 22.33
CA THR A 170 1.91 -24.12 22.32
C THR A 170 1.41 -25.45 21.78
N ARG A 171 2.31 -26.37 21.47
CA ARG A 171 2.03 -27.78 21.12
C ARG A 171 2.47 -28.73 22.22
#